data_effe6b00c7604225a6521d7b1ebcc68a
#
_entry.id   effe6b00c7604225a6521d7b1ebcc68a
#
_cell.length_a   1.000
_cell.length_b   1.000
_cell.length_c   1.000
_cell.angle_alpha   90.00
_cell.angle_beta   90.00
_cell.angle_gamma   90.00
#
_symmetry.space_group_name_H-M   'P 1'
#
loop_
_entity.id
_entity.type
_entity.pdbx_description
1 polymer ?
#
loop_
_entity_poly.entity_id
_entity_poly.type
_entity_poly.pdbx_seq_one_letter_code
_entity_poly.pdbx_strand_id
1 'polypeptide(L)'
;MEDQSQYQTVYAKELGSAAAPTAGLHFTPELMDTIRAKGVGIAEVTLHVGLGTFRPVQEDEITDHKMHSEWYSISEETAQRIRDTKAAGHRVIAVGTTSCRTLEAVAAKYGEIRACSGNTSIFLYPGVKFNCIDGLVTNFHLPESTLIMLIAALYGYDKTMHAYKVAVEEKYRFFSFGDAMLIL
;
A
#
# COMPACT_ATOMS: atom_id res chain seq x y z
N MET A 1 -5.07 -24.00 2.65
CA MET A 1 -6.10 -22.99 2.38
C MET A 1 -7.17 -23.71 1.58
N GLU A 2 -8.33 -23.95 2.16
CA GLU A 2 -9.38 -24.75 1.55
C GLU A 2 -10.25 -23.96 0.55
N ASP A 3 -10.15 -22.62 0.58
CA ASP A 3 -10.92 -21.74 -0.31
C ASP A 3 -10.04 -20.59 -0.84
N GLN A 4 -9.85 -20.56 -2.15
CA GLN A 4 -9.10 -19.48 -2.83
C GLN A 4 -9.77 -18.11 -2.68
N SER A 5 -11.10 -18.06 -2.45
CA SER A 5 -11.84 -16.82 -2.26
C SER A 5 -11.42 -16.08 -0.98
N GLN A 6 -10.88 -16.77 0.03
CA GLN A 6 -10.38 -16.15 1.26
C GLN A 6 -9.11 -15.34 1.07
N TYR A 7 -8.36 -15.56 -0.02
CA TYR A 7 -7.14 -14.81 -0.35
C TYR A 7 -7.40 -13.82 -1.49
N GLN A 8 -8.59 -13.20 -1.51
CA GLN A 8 -8.91 -12.17 -2.50
C GLN A 8 -9.80 -11.09 -1.89
N THR A 9 -9.59 -9.84 -2.32
CA THR A 9 -10.41 -8.72 -1.87
C THR A 9 -11.77 -8.73 -2.56
N VAL A 10 -12.79 -8.18 -1.89
CA VAL A 10 -14.16 -8.06 -2.43
C VAL A 10 -14.26 -7.15 -3.66
N TYR A 11 -13.22 -6.38 -3.94
CA TYR A 11 -13.14 -5.45 -5.07
C TYR A 11 -12.13 -5.88 -6.16
N ALA A 12 -11.57 -7.08 -6.07
CA ALA A 12 -10.65 -7.59 -7.09
C ALA A 12 -11.35 -7.76 -8.44
N LYS A 13 -10.75 -7.23 -9.50
CA LYS A 13 -11.30 -7.30 -10.87
C LYS A 13 -10.29 -7.86 -11.86
N GLU A 14 -9.05 -7.38 -11.81
CA GLU A 14 -8.02 -7.70 -12.79
C GLU A 14 -7.21 -8.92 -12.36
N LEU A 15 -7.11 -9.90 -13.26
CA LEU A 15 -6.26 -11.08 -13.07
C LEU A 15 -4.81 -10.76 -13.46
N GLY A 16 -3.85 -11.47 -12.84
CA GLY A 16 -2.43 -11.37 -13.24
C GLY A 16 -1.44 -11.07 -12.14
N SER A 17 -1.90 -10.81 -10.91
CA SER A 17 -1.02 -10.63 -9.75
C SER A 17 -0.72 -11.97 -9.07
N ALA A 18 0.54 -12.16 -8.63
CA ALA A 18 0.94 -13.31 -7.82
C ALA A 18 0.50 -13.21 -6.35
N ALA A 19 0.08 -12.02 -5.90
CA ALA A 19 -0.36 -11.78 -4.53
C ALA A 19 -1.60 -10.89 -4.47
N ALA A 20 -2.49 -11.15 -3.51
CA ALA A 20 -3.60 -10.26 -3.19
C ALA A 20 -3.12 -9.06 -2.33
N PRO A 21 -3.77 -7.89 -2.41
CA PRO A 21 -3.50 -6.76 -1.53
C PRO A 21 -4.11 -7.03 -0.14
N THR A 22 -3.37 -7.74 0.71
CA THR A 22 -3.91 -8.36 1.94
C THR A 22 -4.48 -7.37 2.96
N ALA A 23 -4.01 -6.12 3.00
CA ALA A 23 -4.65 -5.07 3.79
C ALA A 23 -6.10 -4.79 3.33
N GLY A 24 -6.42 -5.07 2.08
CA GLY A 24 -7.78 -4.97 1.53
C GLY A 24 -8.73 -6.06 2.01
N LEU A 25 -8.22 -7.18 2.55
CA LEU A 25 -9.05 -8.25 3.09
C LEU A 25 -9.85 -7.81 4.33
N HIS A 26 -9.42 -6.75 5.00
CA HIS A 26 -10.14 -6.14 6.13
C HIS A 26 -11.38 -5.34 5.69
N PHE A 27 -11.53 -5.08 4.38
CA PHE A 27 -12.62 -4.28 3.84
C PHE A 27 -13.74 -5.19 3.33
N THR A 28 -14.82 -5.30 4.12
CA THR A 28 -16.04 -5.99 3.69
C THR A 28 -16.92 -5.05 2.85
N PRO A 29 -17.88 -5.57 2.06
CA PRO A 29 -18.85 -4.72 1.34
C PRO A 29 -19.57 -3.74 2.29
N GLU A 30 -19.99 -4.19 3.48
CA GLU A 30 -20.70 -3.38 4.46
C GLU A 30 -19.81 -2.26 5.03
N LEU A 31 -18.52 -2.53 5.27
CA LEU A 31 -17.58 -1.50 5.69
C LEU A 31 -17.37 -0.46 4.59
N MET A 32 -17.22 -0.90 3.34
CA MET A 32 -17.08 0.00 2.19
C MET A 32 -18.32 0.89 2.02
N ASP A 33 -19.51 0.34 2.21
CA ASP A 33 -20.76 1.11 2.15
C ASP A 33 -20.86 2.10 3.32
N THR A 34 -20.44 1.71 4.50
CA THR A 34 -20.37 2.60 5.67
C THR A 34 -19.41 3.77 5.43
N ILE A 35 -18.25 3.51 4.81
CA ILE A 35 -17.26 4.52 4.43
C ILE A 35 -17.87 5.50 3.42
N ARG A 36 -18.55 4.99 2.37
CA ARG A 36 -19.23 5.82 1.36
C ARG A 36 -20.34 6.67 1.97
N ALA A 37 -21.14 6.10 2.89
CA ALA A 37 -22.21 6.83 3.58
C ALA A 37 -21.70 7.98 4.44
N LYS A 38 -20.43 7.95 4.86
CA LYS A 38 -19.75 9.05 5.55
C LYS A 38 -19.17 10.12 4.60
N GLY A 39 -19.42 10.00 3.30
CA GLY A 39 -18.91 10.92 2.29
C GLY A 39 -17.43 10.69 1.90
N VAL A 40 -16.85 9.58 2.30
CA VAL A 40 -15.47 9.24 1.91
C VAL A 40 -15.47 8.55 0.55
N GLY A 41 -14.73 9.10 -0.39
CA GLY A 41 -14.56 8.53 -1.73
C GLY A 41 -13.68 7.27 -1.70
N ILE A 42 -14.05 6.27 -2.50
CA ILE A 42 -13.24 5.07 -2.73
C ILE A 42 -12.81 5.06 -4.19
N ALA A 43 -11.54 4.86 -4.44
CA ALA A 43 -10.96 4.74 -5.79
C ALA A 43 -10.03 3.52 -5.86
N GLU A 44 -9.88 2.97 -7.05
CA GLU A 44 -9.14 1.73 -7.26
C GLU A 44 -7.91 1.98 -8.14
N VAL A 45 -6.82 1.29 -7.84
CA VAL A 45 -5.61 1.22 -8.67
C VAL A 45 -5.24 -0.24 -8.87
N THR A 46 -4.56 -0.56 -9.97
CA THR A 46 -4.06 -1.90 -10.24
C THR A 46 -2.55 -1.94 -10.15
N LEU A 47 -2.00 -2.93 -9.44
CA LEU A 47 -0.59 -3.28 -9.47
C LEU A 47 -0.47 -4.80 -9.55
N HIS A 48 0.24 -5.31 -10.54
CA HIS A 48 0.54 -6.73 -10.67
C HIS A 48 1.82 -7.05 -9.90
N VAL A 49 1.66 -7.53 -8.67
CA VAL A 49 2.77 -7.89 -7.78
C VAL A 49 3.43 -9.17 -8.26
N GLY A 50 4.73 -9.13 -8.48
CA GLY A 50 5.55 -10.29 -8.81
C GLY A 50 6.00 -11.06 -7.57
N LEU A 51 6.42 -12.32 -7.74
CA LEU A 51 6.91 -13.17 -6.66
C LEU A 51 8.15 -12.62 -5.93
N GLY A 52 8.92 -11.77 -6.62
CA GLY A 52 10.15 -11.20 -6.08
C GLY A 52 9.96 -10.20 -4.94
N THR A 53 8.78 -9.59 -4.81
CA THR A 53 8.50 -8.55 -3.78
C THR A 53 8.53 -9.09 -2.34
N PHE A 54 8.40 -10.40 -2.17
CA PHE A 54 8.40 -11.05 -0.86
C PHE A 54 9.78 -11.61 -0.45
N ARG A 55 10.83 -11.37 -1.25
CA ARG A 55 12.18 -11.80 -0.87
C ARG A 55 12.71 -10.88 0.22
N PRO A 56 13.37 -11.43 1.27
CA PRO A 56 14.09 -10.63 2.25
C PRO A 56 15.16 -9.77 1.55
N VAL A 57 15.44 -8.62 2.11
CA VAL A 57 16.58 -7.79 1.72
C VAL A 57 17.85 -8.55 2.13
N GLN A 58 18.78 -8.73 1.20
CA GLN A 58 20.02 -9.47 1.41
C GLN A 58 21.26 -8.56 1.39
N GLU A 59 21.05 -7.31 0.97
CA GLU A 59 22.11 -6.31 0.85
C GLU A 59 22.32 -5.61 2.21
N ASP A 60 23.59 -5.40 2.57
CA ASP A 60 23.99 -4.65 3.78
C ASP A 60 23.63 -3.16 3.65
N GLU A 61 23.73 -2.60 2.44
CA GLU A 61 23.38 -1.24 2.12
C GLU A 61 22.02 -1.18 1.41
N ILE A 62 21.07 -0.43 1.99
CA ILE A 62 19.69 -0.29 1.46
C ILE A 62 19.70 0.21 0.00
N THR A 63 20.63 1.10 -0.36
CA THR A 63 20.74 1.67 -1.69
C THR A 63 21.10 0.68 -2.78
N ASP A 64 21.68 -0.45 -2.42
CA ASP A 64 22.08 -1.51 -3.36
C ASP A 64 20.91 -2.45 -3.70
N HIS A 65 19.85 -2.42 -2.87
CA HIS A 65 18.69 -3.27 -3.10
C HIS A 65 17.92 -2.86 -4.36
N LYS A 66 17.73 -3.82 -5.27
CA LYS A 66 17.00 -3.66 -6.53
C LYS A 66 15.60 -4.23 -6.41
N MET A 67 14.62 -3.33 -6.39
CA MET A 67 13.21 -3.72 -6.45
C MET A 67 12.86 -4.34 -7.80
N HIS A 68 12.04 -5.38 -7.77
CA HIS A 68 11.47 -5.95 -8.99
C HIS A 68 10.53 -4.96 -9.69
N SER A 69 10.54 -5.03 -11.01
CA SER A 69 9.63 -4.23 -11.84
C SER A 69 8.23 -4.84 -11.82
N GLU A 70 7.21 -4.03 -11.51
CA GLU A 70 5.82 -4.42 -11.40
C GLU A 70 4.95 -3.50 -12.27
N TRP A 71 4.01 -4.10 -13.00
CA TRP A 71 3.11 -3.33 -13.84
C TRP A 71 1.97 -2.71 -13.03
N TYR A 72 1.66 -1.45 -13.32
CA TYR A 72 0.57 -0.71 -12.67
C TYR A 72 -0.35 -0.03 -13.68
N SER A 73 -1.57 0.31 -13.24
CA SER A 73 -2.52 1.14 -13.96
C SER A 73 -3.35 2.01 -13.03
N ILE A 74 -3.58 3.25 -13.44
CA ILE A 74 -4.48 4.22 -12.82
C ILE A 74 -5.44 4.74 -13.89
N SER A 75 -6.75 4.62 -13.65
CA SER A 75 -7.78 5.16 -14.55
C SER A 75 -7.89 6.69 -14.44
N GLU A 76 -8.49 7.35 -15.45
CA GLU A 76 -8.74 8.80 -15.39
C GLU A 76 -9.71 9.15 -14.25
N GLU A 77 -10.74 8.34 -14.03
CA GLU A 77 -11.67 8.55 -12.91
C GLU A 77 -10.96 8.57 -11.56
N THR A 78 -10.09 7.57 -11.31
CA THR A 78 -9.28 7.49 -10.08
C THR A 78 -8.33 8.68 -9.97
N ALA A 79 -7.62 9.01 -11.05
CA ALA A 79 -6.67 10.12 -11.07
C ALA A 79 -7.37 11.46 -10.79
N GLN A 80 -8.50 11.71 -11.43
CA GLN A 80 -9.27 12.94 -11.22
C GLN A 80 -9.77 13.03 -9.77
N ARG A 81 -10.34 11.95 -9.23
CA ARG A 81 -10.82 11.91 -7.84
C ARG A 81 -9.71 12.22 -6.83
N ILE A 82 -8.50 11.70 -7.05
CA ILE A 82 -7.35 11.99 -6.18
C ILE A 82 -6.94 13.46 -6.29
N ARG A 83 -6.86 14.02 -7.51
CA ARG A 83 -6.56 15.45 -7.73
C ARG A 83 -7.56 16.34 -7.03
N ASP A 84 -8.86 16.07 -7.19
CA ASP A 84 -9.94 16.85 -6.58
C ASP A 84 -9.87 16.78 -5.04
N THR A 85 -9.59 15.59 -4.49
CA THR A 85 -9.40 15.37 -3.05
C THR A 85 -8.24 16.23 -2.51
N LYS A 86 -7.11 16.22 -3.19
CA LYS A 86 -5.93 17.02 -2.80
C LYS A 86 -6.19 18.53 -2.96
N ALA A 87 -6.83 18.94 -4.04
CA ALA A 87 -7.19 20.34 -4.29
C ALA A 87 -8.17 20.90 -3.24
N ALA A 88 -9.05 20.04 -2.73
CA ALA A 88 -9.96 20.40 -1.63
C ALA A 88 -9.30 20.37 -0.23
N GLY A 89 -8.00 20.08 -0.13
CA GLY A 89 -7.27 20.01 1.14
C GLY A 89 -7.60 18.76 1.98
N HIS A 90 -8.18 17.73 1.34
CA HIS A 90 -8.50 16.48 2.00
C HIS A 90 -7.37 15.46 1.85
N ARG A 91 -7.44 14.38 2.64
CA ARG A 91 -6.43 13.34 2.70
C ARG A 91 -6.68 12.20 1.73
N VAL A 92 -5.62 11.66 1.17
CA VAL A 92 -5.58 10.43 0.38
C VAL A 92 -4.98 9.31 1.24
N ILE A 93 -5.79 8.32 1.57
CA ILE A 93 -5.39 7.17 2.39
C ILE A 93 -5.24 5.96 1.49
N ALA A 94 -4.03 5.44 1.38
CA ALA A 94 -3.80 4.19 0.64
C ALA A 94 -4.23 2.98 1.47
N VAL A 95 -4.82 1.98 0.82
CA VAL A 95 -5.10 0.67 1.40
C VAL A 95 -4.15 -0.34 0.78
N GLY A 96 -3.20 -0.81 1.57
CA GLY A 96 -2.12 -1.70 1.16
C GLY A 96 -0.89 -0.97 0.60
N THR A 97 0.27 -1.58 0.83
CA THR A 97 1.55 -1.12 0.28
C THR A 97 1.57 -1.11 -1.25
N THR A 98 0.76 -1.95 -1.87
CA THR A 98 0.49 -2.01 -3.32
C THR A 98 -0.05 -0.68 -3.84
N SER A 99 -1.14 -0.18 -3.25
CA SER A 99 -1.73 1.12 -3.61
C SER A 99 -0.77 2.28 -3.32
N CYS A 100 -0.10 2.24 -2.18
CA CYS A 100 0.91 3.22 -1.79
C CYS A 100 2.02 3.31 -2.86
N ARG A 101 2.63 2.19 -3.24
CA ARG A 101 3.71 2.15 -4.24
C ARG A 101 3.25 2.62 -5.60
N THR A 102 2.04 2.26 -6.03
CA THR A 102 1.47 2.72 -7.29
C THR A 102 1.34 4.25 -7.33
N LEU A 103 0.72 4.82 -6.29
CA LEU A 103 0.47 6.26 -6.23
C LEU A 103 1.77 7.06 -6.12
N GLU A 104 2.69 6.64 -5.26
CA GLU A 104 3.98 7.32 -5.10
C GLU A 104 4.87 7.20 -6.34
N ALA A 105 4.82 6.06 -7.06
CA ALA A 105 5.56 5.90 -8.31
C ALA A 105 5.07 6.88 -9.40
N VAL A 106 3.75 7.05 -9.51
CA VAL A 106 3.17 7.99 -10.49
C VAL A 106 3.46 9.44 -10.08
N ALA A 107 3.26 9.78 -8.81
CA ALA A 107 3.56 11.13 -8.31
C ALA A 107 5.05 11.49 -8.45
N ALA A 108 5.96 10.56 -8.18
CA ALA A 108 7.40 10.78 -8.34
C ALA A 108 7.79 10.95 -9.81
N LYS A 109 7.16 10.19 -10.72
CA LYS A 109 7.49 10.22 -12.16
C LYS A 109 6.97 11.45 -12.88
N TYR A 110 5.75 11.91 -12.53
CA TYR A 110 5.05 12.94 -13.30
C TYR A 110 4.83 14.24 -12.53
N GLY A 111 5.17 14.29 -11.23
CA GLY A 111 4.90 15.43 -10.36
C GLY A 111 3.44 15.56 -9.92
N GLU A 112 2.56 14.73 -10.46
CA GLU A 112 1.12 14.70 -10.18
C GLU A 112 0.53 13.30 -10.37
N ILE A 113 -0.66 13.07 -9.87
CA ILE A 113 -1.43 11.86 -10.18
C ILE A 113 -2.20 12.08 -11.49
N ARG A 114 -2.00 11.15 -12.43
CA ARG A 114 -2.64 11.15 -13.75
C ARG A 114 -3.00 9.74 -14.19
N ALA A 115 -3.94 9.63 -15.13
CA ALA A 115 -4.23 8.37 -15.79
C ALA A 115 -3.01 7.88 -16.56
N CYS A 116 -2.55 6.70 -16.24
CA CYS A 116 -1.43 6.06 -16.90
C CYS A 116 -1.33 4.58 -16.56
N SER A 117 -0.59 3.87 -17.37
CA SER A 117 -0.08 2.53 -17.05
C SER A 117 1.41 2.46 -17.33
N GLY A 118 2.09 1.52 -16.71
CA GLY A 118 3.53 1.37 -16.87
C GLY A 118 4.12 0.39 -15.88
N ASN A 119 5.43 0.40 -15.79
CA ASN A 119 6.16 -0.40 -14.83
C ASN A 119 6.81 0.50 -13.78
N THR A 120 6.90 -0.01 -12.55
CA THR A 120 7.59 0.65 -11.45
C THR A 120 8.48 -0.34 -10.71
N SER A 121 9.65 0.14 -10.30
CA SER A 121 10.53 -0.50 -9.33
C SER A 121 10.76 0.42 -8.14
N ILE A 122 9.76 1.23 -7.79
CA ILE A 122 9.89 2.19 -6.71
C ILE A 122 10.24 1.51 -5.39
N PHE A 123 11.27 2.01 -4.74
CA PHE A 123 11.68 1.60 -3.42
C PHE A 123 11.45 2.76 -2.44
N LEU A 124 10.59 2.54 -1.47
CA LEU A 124 10.24 3.52 -0.44
C LEU A 124 10.94 3.10 0.87
N TYR A 125 11.89 3.92 1.31
CA TYR A 125 12.70 3.69 2.51
C TYR A 125 12.91 5.02 3.26
N PRO A 126 13.38 5.00 4.51
CA PRO A 126 13.58 6.23 5.29
C PRO A 126 14.43 7.26 4.57
N GLY A 127 13.91 8.50 4.48
CA GLY A 127 14.52 9.60 3.71
C GLY A 127 13.84 9.89 2.38
N VAL A 128 13.01 8.97 1.85
CA VAL A 128 12.20 9.22 0.65
C VAL A 128 10.97 10.07 1.02
N LYS A 129 10.70 11.10 0.20
CA LYS A 129 9.53 11.95 0.38
C LYS A 129 8.30 11.33 -0.28
N PHE A 130 7.19 11.29 0.45
CA PHE A 130 5.87 10.95 -0.09
C PHE A 130 5.23 12.18 -0.74
N ASN A 131 4.64 12.01 -1.91
CA ASN A 131 4.12 13.10 -2.73
C ASN A 131 2.60 13.00 -2.94
N CYS A 132 2.01 11.84 -2.71
CA CYS A 132 0.60 11.60 -2.96
C CYS A 132 -0.19 11.26 -1.71
N ILE A 133 0.20 10.19 -0.99
CA ILE A 133 -0.60 9.70 0.12
C ILE A 133 -0.35 10.47 1.42
N ASP A 134 -1.40 10.57 2.23
CA ASP A 134 -1.40 11.23 3.53
C ASP A 134 -1.59 10.23 4.69
N GLY A 135 -1.83 8.96 4.34
CA GLY A 135 -1.97 7.87 5.31
C GLY A 135 -2.02 6.52 4.63
N LEU A 136 -1.91 5.48 5.44
CA LEU A 136 -1.80 4.10 4.97
C LEU A 136 -2.53 3.14 5.91
N VAL A 137 -3.38 2.28 5.34
CA VAL A 137 -3.86 1.06 6.00
C VAL A 137 -3.00 -0.10 5.51
N THR A 138 -2.37 -0.84 6.42
CA THR A 138 -1.48 -1.95 6.07
C THR A 138 -1.46 -3.02 7.15
N ASN A 139 -1.13 -4.27 6.77
CA ASN A 139 -0.86 -5.33 7.74
C ASN A 139 0.47 -5.08 8.48
N PHE A 140 0.71 -5.80 9.57
CA PHE A 140 2.02 -5.88 10.18
C PHE A 140 2.94 -6.78 9.33
N HIS A 141 4.11 -6.28 9.01
CA HIS A 141 5.10 -6.94 8.14
C HIS A 141 6.24 -7.56 8.93
N LEU A 142 7.03 -8.41 8.24
CA LEU A 142 8.23 -9.01 8.83
C LEU A 142 9.35 -8.00 9.05
N PRO A 143 10.20 -8.25 10.04
CA PRO A 143 11.53 -7.62 10.11
C PRO A 143 12.32 -7.84 8.82
N GLU A 144 13.25 -6.95 8.55
CA GLU A 144 14.19 -7.01 7.40
C GLU A 144 13.50 -7.04 6.02
N SER A 145 12.23 -6.60 5.96
CA SER A 145 11.49 -6.50 4.70
C SER A 145 11.44 -5.07 4.16
N THR A 146 11.39 -4.95 2.83
CA THR A 146 11.16 -3.65 2.15
C THR A 146 9.87 -2.99 2.60
N LEU A 147 8.90 -3.76 3.08
CA LEU A 147 7.60 -3.27 3.52
C LEU A 147 7.67 -2.55 4.87
N ILE A 148 8.47 -3.02 5.82
CA ILE A 148 8.68 -2.29 7.08
C ILE A 148 9.48 -1.01 6.84
N MET A 149 10.39 -1.01 5.85
CA MET A 149 11.12 0.20 5.43
C MET A 149 10.17 1.26 4.85
N LEU A 150 9.18 0.85 4.04
CA LEU A 150 8.14 1.73 3.51
C LEU A 150 7.34 2.39 4.65
N ILE A 151 6.95 1.59 5.66
CA ILE A 151 6.22 2.12 6.83
C ILE A 151 7.11 3.11 7.59
N ALA A 152 8.37 2.77 7.83
CA ALA A 152 9.31 3.65 8.52
C ALA A 152 9.61 4.94 7.72
N ALA A 153 9.54 4.89 6.39
CA ALA A 153 9.64 6.06 5.55
C ALA A 153 8.45 7.01 5.69
N LEU A 154 7.23 6.47 5.81
CA LEU A 154 6.00 7.26 5.95
C LEU A 154 5.81 7.79 7.37
N TYR A 155 5.99 6.95 8.37
CA TYR A 155 5.63 7.24 9.78
C TYR A 155 6.81 7.69 10.64
N GLY A 156 8.04 7.44 10.18
CA GLY A 156 9.27 7.64 10.91
C GLY A 156 9.74 6.36 11.61
N TYR A 157 11.06 6.17 11.67
CA TYR A 157 11.67 4.95 12.19
C TYR A 157 11.28 4.65 13.65
N ASP A 158 11.49 5.60 14.55
CA ASP A 158 11.24 5.38 16.00
C ASP A 158 9.77 5.08 16.30
N LYS A 159 8.85 5.79 15.64
CA LYS A 159 7.40 5.57 15.78
C LYS A 159 7.02 4.19 15.25
N THR A 160 7.57 3.78 14.11
CA THR A 160 7.34 2.46 13.54
C THR A 160 7.82 1.36 14.48
N MET A 161 9.05 1.46 14.98
CA MET A 161 9.60 0.46 15.89
C MET A 161 8.81 0.39 17.21
N HIS A 162 8.37 1.54 17.72
CA HIS A 162 7.49 1.57 18.89
C HIS A 162 6.14 0.87 18.62
N ALA A 163 5.48 1.18 17.51
CA ALA A 163 4.21 0.56 17.14
C ALA A 163 4.34 -0.98 17.00
N TYR A 164 5.42 -1.44 16.37
CA TYR A 164 5.70 -2.88 16.24
C TYR A 164 5.99 -3.55 17.58
N LYS A 165 6.71 -2.88 18.49
CA LYS A 165 6.92 -3.37 19.86
C LYS A 165 5.60 -3.55 20.59
N VAL A 166 4.73 -2.52 20.57
CA VAL A 166 3.39 -2.58 21.18
C VAL A 166 2.57 -3.71 20.53
N ALA A 167 2.62 -3.87 19.21
CA ALA A 167 1.88 -4.92 18.52
C ALA A 167 2.30 -6.33 18.98
N VAL A 168 3.61 -6.54 19.23
CA VAL A 168 4.11 -7.82 19.77
C VAL A 168 3.65 -8.01 21.22
N GLU A 169 3.76 -7.00 22.08
CA GLU A 169 3.35 -7.03 23.48
C GLU A 169 1.85 -7.32 23.64
N GLU A 170 1.02 -6.68 22.79
CA GLU A 170 -0.44 -6.84 22.75
C GLU A 170 -0.90 -8.05 21.92
N LYS A 171 0.04 -8.85 21.40
CA LYS A 171 -0.22 -10.10 20.67
C LYS A 171 -1.04 -9.90 19.39
N TYR A 172 -0.85 -8.80 18.67
CA TYR A 172 -1.39 -8.63 17.33
C TYR A 172 -0.83 -9.70 16.40
N ARG A 173 -1.66 -10.14 15.46
CA ARG A 173 -1.27 -11.12 14.45
C ARG A 173 -0.57 -10.42 13.30
N PHE A 174 0.46 -11.05 12.80
CA PHE A 174 1.29 -10.53 11.71
C PHE A 174 0.98 -11.23 10.39
N PHE A 175 1.48 -10.68 9.27
CA PHE A 175 1.35 -11.16 7.88
C PHE A 175 -0.03 -10.98 7.25
N SER A 176 -0.23 -11.75 6.16
CA SER A 176 -1.34 -11.60 5.21
C SER A 176 -2.72 -11.73 5.82
N PHE A 177 -2.88 -12.62 6.81
CA PHE A 177 -4.14 -12.83 7.54
C PHE A 177 -4.06 -12.30 8.98
N GLY A 178 -3.05 -11.50 9.27
CA GLY A 178 -2.91 -10.82 10.53
C GLY A 178 -3.77 -9.57 10.64
N ASP A 179 -3.51 -8.84 11.71
CA ASP A 179 -4.21 -7.58 11.98
C ASP A 179 -3.63 -6.44 11.14
N ALA A 180 -4.33 -5.33 11.05
CA ALA A 180 -3.90 -4.16 10.29
C ALA A 180 -3.70 -2.95 11.21
N MET A 181 -2.87 -2.02 10.75
CA MET A 181 -2.70 -0.71 11.36
C MET A 181 -3.16 0.39 10.39
N LEU A 182 -3.67 1.50 10.94
CA LEU A 182 -3.91 2.74 10.23
C LEU A 182 -2.86 3.76 10.65
N ILE A 183 -2.11 4.27 9.70
CA ILE A 183 -1.08 5.31 9.85
C ILE A 183 -1.62 6.61 9.29
N LEU A 184 -1.59 7.69 10.08
CA LEU A 184 -2.09 9.03 9.73
C LEU A 184 -1.05 10.11 10.04
#